data_1e26257dccd68c3306f33be8d237371f
#
_entry.id   1e26257dccd68c3306f33be8d237371f
#
_cell.length_a   1.000
_cell.length_b   1.000
_cell.length_c   1.000
_cell.angle_alpha   90.00
_cell.angle_beta   90.00
_cell.angle_gamma   90.00
#
_symmetry.space_group_name_H-M   'P 1'
#
loop_
_entity.id
_entity.type
_entity.pdbx_description
1 polymer ?
#
loop_
_entity_poly.entity_id
_entity_poly.type
_entity_poly.pdbx_seq_one_letter_code
_entity_poly.pdbx_strand_id
1 'polypeptide(L)'
;MTPVFELCDDYVTRWAALDPVAAGMQGITGVFGAATDNSPDGVAAQAELITETLAALEPMSITSDADRLAAGFLRERLEAQLACYQLNEQLRMVRAPIGLISAVRDSVDLLPRDGEEAWRNIAARLAAIPAMFASWRCTPPWPPITAWVPTMLSSP
;
A
#
# COMPACT_ATOMS: atom_id res chain seq x y z
N MET A 1 -20.38 -9.03 -14.49
CA MET A 1 -19.61 -8.91 -13.26
C MET A 1 -20.57 -8.39 -12.18
N THR A 2 -20.49 -8.83 -10.95
CA THR A 2 -21.38 -8.32 -9.90
C THR A 2 -20.83 -7.02 -9.31
N PRO A 3 -21.66 -6.17 -8.67
CA PRO A 3 -21.20 -4.92 -8.06
C PRO A 3 -20.04 -5.10 -7.07
N VAL A 4 -20.00 -6.22 -6.35
CA VAL A 4 -18.88 -6.53 -5.41
C VAL A 4 -17.56 -6.72 -6.15
N PHE A 5 -17.55 -7.47 -7.26
CA PHE A 5 -16.34 -7.66 -8.06
C PHE A 5 -15.92 -6.38 -8.78
N GLU A 6 -16.89 -5.55 -9.22
CA GLU A 6 -16.60 -4.23 -9.80
C GLU A 6 -15.92 -3.32 -8.78
N LEU A 7 -16.37 -3.33 -7.52
CA LEU A 7 -15.72 -2.59 -6.43
C LEU A 7 -14.30 -3.12 -6.15
N CYS A 8 -14.09 -4.44 -6.17
CA CYS A 8 -12.76 -5.03 -6.00
C CYS A 8 -11.80 -4.56 -7.11
N ASP A 9 -12.25 -4.57 -8.37
CA ASP A 9 -11.43 -4.15 -9.51
C ASP A 9 -11.12 -2.65 -9.48
N ASP A 10 -12.11 -1.82 -9.09
CA ASP A 10 -11.91 -0.38 -8.89
C ASP A 10 -10.89 -0.12 -7.79
N TYR A 11 -11.02 -0.80 -6.65
CA TYR A 11 -10.05 -0.70 -5.56
C TYR A 11 -8.64 -1.05 -6.02
N VAL A 12 -8.45 -2.19 -6.70
CA VAL A 12 -7.12 -2.63 -7.17
C VAL A 12 -6.53 -1.61 -8.14
N THR A 13 -7.34 -1.06 -9.05
CA THR A 13 -6.91 -0.06 -10.03
C THR A 13 -6.44 1.23 -9.34
N ARG A 14 -7.23 1.74 -8.41
CA ARG A 14 -6.92 2.96 -7.65
C ARG A 14 -5.74 2.75 -6.71
N TRP A 15 -5.69 1.62 -6.03
CA TRP A 15 -4.57 1.25 -5.18
C TRP A 15 -3.26 1.15 -5.96
N ALA A 16 -3.27 0.53 -7.14
CA ALA A 16 -2.09 0.41 -7.98
C ALA A 16 -1.53 1.78 -8.43
N ALA A 17 -2.40 2.79 -8.57
CA ALA A 17 -1.98 4.16 -8.86
C ALA A 17 -1.33 4.84 -7.65
N LEU A 18 -1.79 4.54 -6.43
CA LEU A 18 -1.25 5.10 -5.18
C LEU A 18 0.04 4.40 -4.73
N ASP A 19 0.14 3.08 -4.94
CA ASP A 19 1.33 2.29 -4.61
C ASP A 19 1.85 1.49 -5.82
N PRO A 20 2.37 2.17 -6.84
CA PRO A 20 2.87 1.53 -8.05
C PRO A 20 4.09 0.62 -7.82
N VAL A 21 4.81 0.80 -6.72
CA VAL A 21 5.92 -0.08 -6.34
C VAL A 21 5.38 -1.45 -5.93
N ALA A 22 4.47 -1.48 -4.96
CA ALA A 22 3.88 -2.73 -4.49
C ALA A 22 3.03 -3.40 -5.57
N ALA A 23 2.28 -2.62 -6.37
CA ALA A 23 1.50 -3.12 -7.49
C ALA A 23 2.37 -3.80 -8.55
N GLY A 24 3.50 -3.16 -8.91
CA GLY A 24 4.48 -3.75 -9.84
C GLY A 24 5.11 -5.04 -9.31
N MET A 25 5.39 -5.12 -8.02
CA MET A 25 5.88 -6.34 -7.36
C MET A 25 4.85 -7.49 -7.37
N GLN A 26 3.56 -7.16 -7.44
CA GLN A 26 2.47 -8.12 -7.59
C GLN A 26 2.14 -8.43 -9.07
N GLY A 27 2.90 -7.90 -10.01
CA GLY A 27 2.74 -8.16 -11.44
C GLY A 27 1.65 -7.32 -12.12
N ILE A 28 1.14 -6.27 -11.48
CA ILE A 28 0.21 -5.34 -12.12
C ILE A 28 0.99 -4.50 -13.13
N THR A 29 0.58 -4.60 -14.40
CA THR A 29 1.23 -3.89 -15.51
C THR A 29 0.75 -2.44 -15.61
N GLY A 30 1.52 -1.61 -16.35
CA GLY A 30 1.18 -0.19 -16.55
C GLY A 30 1.69 0.76 -15.48
N VAL A 31 2.24 0.25 -14.36
CA VAL A 31 2.75 1.06 -13.23
C VAL A 31 4.26 0.96 -13.04
N PHE A 32 4.96 0.20 -13.90
CA PHE A 32 6.36 -0.19 -13.67
C PHE A 32 7.35 0.96 -13.58
N GLY A 33 7.11 2.06 -14.29
CA GLY A 33 7.99 3.24 -14.23
C GLY A 33 7.66 4.23 -13.11
N ALA A 34 6.50 4.10 -12.47
CA ALA A 34 6.04 5.03 -11.44
C ALA A 34 6.64 4.73 -10.05
N ALA A 35 6.62 5.70 -9.16
CA ALA A 35 7.13 5.61 -7.79
C ALA A 35 6.00 5.84 -6.78
N THR A 36 6.06 5.14 -5.65
CA THR A 36 5.12 5.33 -4.55
C THR A 36 5.47 6.60 -3.78
N ASP A 37 4.47 7.43 -3.48
CA ASP A 37 4.61 8.54 -2.55
C ASP A 37 4.47 8.03 -1.11
N ASN A 38 5.59 8.06 -0.37
CA ASN A 38 5.65 7.66 1.03
C ASN A 38 5.56 8.86 1.99
N SER A 39 5.17 10.04 1.50
CA SER A 39 4.91 11.20 2.34
C SER A 39 3.67 10.99 3.22
N PRO A 40 3.46 11.81 4.26
CA PRO A 40 2.23 11.77 5.04
C PRO A 40 0.96 11.88 4.20
N ASP A 41 0.99 12.69 3.14
CA ASP A 41 -0.15 12.87 2.22
C ASP A 41 -0.39 11.61 1.36
N GLY A 42 0.68 10.98 0.85
CA GLY A 42 0.59 9.71 0.12
C GLY A 42 0.04 8.58 0.99
N VAL A 43 0.50 8.50 2.24
CA VAL A 43 -0.01 7.52 3.22
C VAL A 43 -1.49 7.81 3.55
N ALA A 44 -1.87 9.08 3.73
CA ALA A 44 -3.25 9.47 3.99
C ALA A 44 -4.17 9.12 2.82
N ALA A 45 -3.74 9.34 1.58
CA ALA A 45 -4.50 8.99 0.37
C ALA A 45 -4.77 7.47 0.28
N GLN A 46 -3.82 6.62 0.69
CA GLN A 46 -4.04 5.18 0.75
C GLN A 46 -5.08 4.81 1.83
N ALA A 47 -5.03 5.42 3.01
CA ALA A 47 -6.00 5.20 4.08
C ALA A 47 -7.40 5.72 3.71
N GLU A 48 -7.49 6.82 2.97
CA GLU A 48 -8.74 7.36 2.45
C GLU A 48 -9.39 6.41 1.44
N LEU A 49 -8.62 5.89 0.47
CA LEU A 49 -9.11 4.89 -0.49
C LEU A 49 -9.69 3.66 0.22
N ILE A 50 -9.02 3.17 1.27
CA ILE A 50 -9.51 2.04 2.07
C ILE A 50 -10.85 2.39 2.72
N THR A 51 -10.93 3.56 3.35
CA THR A 51 -12.15 4.01 4.05
C THR A 51 -13.33 4.18 3.10
N GLU A 52 -13.11 4.80 1.94
CA GLU A 52 -14.10 4.95 0.89
C GLU A 52 -14.60 3.59 0.38
N THR A 53 -13.68 2.66 0.15
CA THR A 53 -14.02 1.32 -0.35
C THR A 53 -14.83 0.53 0.67
N LEU A 54 -14.48 0.58 1.95
CA LEU A 54 -15.26 -0.05 3.03
C LEU A 54 -16.67 0.55 3.13
N ALA A 55 -16.79 1.87 3.04
CA ALA A 55 -18.07 2.56 3.06
C ALA A 55 -18.93 2.20 1.84
N ALA A 56 -18.33 2.04 0.66
CA ALA A 56 -19.03 1.59 -0.54
C ALA A 56 -19.49 0.12 -0.46
N LEU A 57 -18.72 -0.73 0.21
CA LEU A 57 -19.02 -2.15 0.39
C LEU A 57 -20.21 -2.40 1.33
N GLU A 58 -20.41 -1.53 2.33
CA GLU A 58 -21.39 -1.75 3.40
C GLU A 58 -22.84 -1.88 2.90
N PRO A 59 -23.35 -1.01 2.00
CA PRO A 59 -24.74 -1.11 1.51
C PRO A 59 -24.92 -2.15 0.39
N MET A 60 -23.88 -2.86 -0.04
CA MET A 60 -23.96 -3.75 -1.20
C MET A 60 -24.77 -5.02 -0.91
N SER A 61 -25.62 -5.38 -1.84
CA SER A 61 -26.38 -6.61 -1.79
C SER A 61 -25.50 -7.80 -2.19
N ILE A 62 -25.39 -8.80 -1.31
CA ILE A 62 -24.69 -10.05 -1.56
C ILE A 62 -25.64 -11.02 -2.26
N THR A 63 -25.38 -11.33 -3.52
CA THR A 63 -26.29 -12.13 -4.35
C THR A 63 -25.85 -13.57 -4.58
N SER A 64 -24.59 -13.89 -4.26
CA SER A 64 -24.03 -15.22 -4.44
C SER A 64 -23.01 -15.58 -3.35
N ASP A 65 -22.65 -16.86 -3.25
CA ASP A 65 -21.56 -17.30 -2.36
C ASP A 65 -20.21 -16.71 -2.79
N ALA A 66 -19.99 -16.51 -4.08
CA ALA A 66 -18.79 -15.84 -4.59
C ALA A 66 -18.73 -14.38 -4.13
N ASP A 67 -19.86 -13.63 -4.20
CA ASP A 67 -19.93 -12.26 -3.69
C ASP A 67 -19.67 -12.21 -2.18
N ARG A 68 -20.20 -13.18 -1.43
CA ARG A 68 -19.99 -13.26 0.02
C ARG A 68 -18.53 -13.44 0.35
N LEU A 69 -17.82 -14.33 -0.35
CA LEU A 69 -16.41 -14.56 -0.17
C LEU A 69 -15.60 -13.32 -0.56
N ALA A 70 -15.86 -12.73 -1.72
CA ALA A 70 -15.15 -11.55 -2.19
C ALA A 70 -15.33 -10.37 -1.22
N ALA A 71 -16.56 -10.09 -0.79
CA ALA A 71 -16.85 -9.03 0.16
C ALA A 71 -16.19 -9.29 1.53
N GLY A 72 -16.19 -10.54 2.00
CA GLY A 72 -15.55 -10.93 3.25
C GLY A 72 -14.03 -10.74 3.21
N PHE A 73 -13.37 -11.18 2.14
CA PHE A 73 -11.93 -10.98 1.94
C PHE A 73 -11.57 -9.51 1.82
N LEU A 74 -12.32 -8.76 0.99
CA LEU A 74 -12.06 -7.33 0.81
C LEU A 74 -12.16 -6.61 2.16
N ARG A 75 -13.25 -6.82 2.91
CA ARG A 75 -13.47 -6.21 4.22
C ARG A 75 -12.33 -6.54 5.19
N GLU A 76 -12.05 -7.81 5.40
CA GLU A 76 -11.01 -8.27 6.34
C GLU A 76 -9.64 -7.64 6.03
N ARG A 77 -9.24 -7.64 4.75
CA ARG A 77 -7.96 -7.08 4.33
C ARG A 77 -7.89 -5.57 4.51
N LEU A 78 -8.95 -4.86 4.13
CA LEU A 78 -9.00 -3.41 4.24
C LEU A 78 -9.08 -2.95 5.71
N GLU A 79 -9.85 -3.61 6.56
CA GLU A 79 -9.92 -3.30 7.99
C GLU A 79 -8.56 -3.54 8.67
N ALA A 80 -7.88 -4.67 8.37
CA ALA A 80 -6.55 -4.95 8.90
C ALA A 80 -5.52 -3.90 8.44
N GLN A 81 -5.57 -3.49 7.17
CA GLN A 81 -4.67 -2.50 6.63
C GLN A 81 -4.94 -1.11 7.23
N LEU A 82 -6.22 -0.73 7.39
CA LEU A 82 -6.60 0.52 8.03
C LEU A 82 -6.13 0.57 9.50
N ALA A 83 -6.25 -0.54 10.24
CA ALA A 83 -5.71 -0.63 11.59
C ALA A 83 -4.19 -0.42 11.63
N CYS A 84 -3.44 -0.95 10.65
CA CYS A 84 -2.00 -0.68 10.54
C CYS A 84 -1.70 0.81 10.32
N TYR A 85 -2.48 1.51 9.49
CA TYR A 85 -2.35 2.96 9.32
C TYR A 85 -2.66 3.72 10.61
N GLN A 86 -3.73 3.37 11.31
CA GLN A 86 -4.12 4.00 12.58
C GLN A 86 -3.06 3.83 13.67
N LEU A 87 -2.35 2.70 13.66
CA LEU A 87 -1.24 2.40 14.59
C LEU A 87 0.11 2.95 14.11
N ASN A 88 0.15 3.64 12.98
CA ASN A 88 1.37 4.16 12.35
C ASN A 88 2.43 3.07 12.08
N GLU A 89 2.00 1.83 11.80
CA GLU A 89 2.93 0.72 11.49
C GLU A 89 3.75 0.97 10.23
N GLN A 90 3.24 1.75 9.27
CA GLN A 90 3.96 2.17 8.07
C GLN A 90 5.25 2.95 8.41
N LEU A 91 5.32 3.60 9.59
CA LEU A 91 6.53 4.29 10.04
C LEU A 91 7.60 3.31 10.56
N ARG A 92 7.25 2.05 10.81
CA ARG A 92 8.14 1.00 11.33
C ARG A 92 8.80 0.17 10.24
N MET A 93 8.73 0.60 8.98
CA MET A 93 9.23 -0.16 7.82
C MET A 93 10.76 -0.14 7.69
N VAL A 94 11.49 0.60 8.54
CA VAL A 94 12.96 0.59 8.55
C VAL A 94 13.46 -0.61 9.32
N ARG A 95 13.57 -1.72 8.63
CA ARG A 95 14.08 -2.98 9.21
C ARG A 95 14.84 -3.79 8.15
N ALA A 96 15.79 -4.59 8.59
CA ALA A 96 16.48 -5.57 7.76
C ALA A 96 16.01 -6.99 8.18
N PRO A 97 15.97 -7.96 7.27
CA PRO A 97 16.26 -7.85 5.83
C PRO A 97 15.07 -7.34 4.99
N ILE A 98 13.87 -7.26 5.56
CA ILE A 98 12.63 -6.90 4.86
C ILE A 98 12.19 -5.52 5.36
N GLY A 99 12.27 -4.52 4.51
CA GLY A 99 11.90 -3.15 4.82
C GLY A 99 11.88 -2.29 3.56
N LEU A 100 11.69 -0.99 3.71
CA LEU A 100 11.55 -0.07 2.58
C LEU A 100 12.76 -0.10 1.63
N ILE A 101 13.98 -0.16 2.17
CA ILE A 101 15.20 -0.20 1.35
C ILE A 101 15.23 -1.46 0.49
N SER A 102 14.88 -2.61 1.08
CA SER A 102 14.79 -3.87 0.33
C SER A 102 13.67 -3.80 -0.71
N ALA A 103 12.49 -3.27 -0.35
CA ALA A 103 11.38 -3.12 -1.27
C ALA A 103 11.71 -2.24 -2.47
N VAL A 104 12.44 -1.13 -2.27
CA VAL A 104 12.91 -0.27 -3.36
C VAL A 104 13.86 -1.02 -4.28
N ARG A 105 14.83 -1.76 -3.75
CA ARG A 105 15.73 -2.59 -4.57
C ARG A 105 14.95 -3.66 -5.34
N ASP A 106 14.13 -4.43 -4.64
CA ASP A 106 13.36 -5.52 -5.23
C ASP A 106 12.38 -5.02 -6.29
N SER A 107 11.86 -3.79 -6.13
CA SER A 107 11.00 -3.14 -7.13
C SER A 107 11.69 -2.89 -8.48
N VAL A 108 13.02 -2.81 -8.49
CA VAL A 108 13.82 -2.71 -9.73
C VAL A 108 14.20 -4.09 -10.24
N ASP A 109 14.59 -4.99 -9.32
CA ASP A 109 15.06 -6.33 -9.67
C ASP A 109 13.95 -7.20 -10.29
N LEU A 110 12.70 -6.98 -9.91
CA LEU A 110 11.52 -7.70 -10.40
C LEU A 110 10.92 -7.12 -11.68
N LEU A 111 11.40 -5.98 -12.18
CA LEU A 111 10.90 -5.41 -13.43
C LEU A 111 11.27 -6.28 -14.64
N PRO A 112 10.35 -6.39 -15.64
CA PRO A 112 10.67 -7.02 -16.91
C PRO A 112 11.90 -6.39 -17.56
N ARG A 113 12.69 -7.20 -18.28
CA ARG A 113 13.94 -6.75 -18.93
C ARG A 113 13.92 -6.93 -20.45
N ASP A 114 12.80 -7.38 -21.00
CA ASP A 114 12.68 -7.67 -22.42
C ASP A 114 12.13 -6.47 -23.19
N GLY A 115 12.91 -5.99 -24.13
CA GLY A 115 12.52 -4.90 -25.01
C GLY A 115 12.81 -3.50 -24.48
N GLU A 116 12.72 -2.53 -25.36
CA GLU A 116 13.07 -1.13 -25.08
C GLU A 116 12.17 -0.48 -24.02
N GLU A 117 10.88 -0.83 -24.02
CA GLU A 117 9.93 -0.30 -23.04
C GLU A 117 10.27 -0.74 -21.62
N ALA A 118 10.66 -2.01 -21.44
CA ALA A 118 11.08 -2.54 -20.15
C ALA A 118 12.28 -1.77 -19.59
N TRP A 119 13.28 -1.51 -20.43
CA TRP A 119 14.46 -0.72 -20.03
C TRP A 119 14.13 0.74 -19.74
N ARG A 120 13.18 1.34 -20.47
CA ARG A 120 12.67 2.68 -20.13
C ARG A 120 12.00 2.72 -18.76
N ASN A 121 11.19 1.71 -18.42
CA ASN A 121 10.56 1.59 -17.13
C ASN A 121 11.58 1.42 -16.00
N ILE A 122 12.64 0.60 -16.19
CA ILE A 122 13.74 0.47 -15.24
C ILE A 122 14.44 1.83 -15.02
N ALA A 123 14.77 2.52 -16.11
CA ALA A 123 15.41 3.84 -16.02
C ALA A 123 14.53 4.87 -15.28
N ALA A 124 13.23 4.91 -15.58
CA ALA A 124 12.27 5.78 -14.89
C ALA A 124 12.18 5.45 -13.40
N ARG A 125 12.08 4.16 -13.03
CA ARG A 125 12.06 3.71 -11.64
C ARG A 125 13.34 4.10 -10.91
N LEU A 126 14.50 3.88 -11.49
CA LEU A 126 15.79 4.28 -10.90
C LEU A 126 15.88 5.80 -10.69
N ALA A 127 15.43 6.58 -11.66
CA ALA A 127 15.39 8.04 -11.55
C ALA A 127 14.44 8.54 -10.44
N ALA A 128 13.38 7.78 -10.13
CA ALA A 128 12.40 8.13 -9.10
C ALA A 128 12.86 7.78 -7.66
N ILE A 129 13.85 6.92 -7.47
CA ILE A 129 14.31 6.45 -6.15
C ILE A 129 14.67 7.62 -5.20
N PRO A 130 15.42 8.65 -5.61
CA PRO A 130 15.73 9.77 -4.72
C PRO A 130 14.47 10.48 -4.20
N ALA A 131 13.45 10.68 -5.04
CA ALA A 131 12.19 11.29 -4.65
C ALA A 131 11.41 10.41 -3.68
N MET A 132 11.41 9.07 -3.87
CA MET A 132 10.79 8.11 -2.94
C MET A 132 11.41 8.21 -1.54
N PHE A 133 12.72 8.29 -1.44
CA PHE A 133 13.38 8.47 -0.13
C PHE A 133 13.17 9.87 0.46
N ALA A 134 13.07 10.90 -0.39
CA ALA A 134 12.77 12.26 0.07
C ALA A 134 11.35 12.35 0.64
N SER A 135 10.33 11.76 -0.02
CA SER A 135 8.95 11.74 0.47
C SER A 135 8.85 11.05 1.84
N TRP A 136 9.59 9.97 2.02
CA TRP A 136 9.63 9.25 3.29
C TRP A 136 10.28 10.05 4.43
N ARG A 137 11.30 10.89 4.15
CA ARG A 137 11.91 11.77 5.14
C ARG A 137 11.00 12.86 5.65
N CYS A 138 9.94 13.21 4.93
CA CYS A 138 8.92 14.16 5.35
C CYS A 138 7.94 13.58 6.38
N THR A 139 7.99 12.28 6.62
CA THR A 139 7.20 11.62 7.66
C THR A 139 7.68 12.11 9.04
N PRO A 140 6.77 12.45 9.98
CA PRO A 140 7.16 12.93 11.30
C PRO A 140 8.17 12.00 11.98
N PRO A 141 9.10 12.54 12.79
CA PRO A 141 10.05 11.70 13.49
C PRO A 141 9.28 10.72 14.38
N TRP A 142 9.80 9.50 14.42
CA TRP A 142 9.31 8.43 15.29
C TRP A 142 9.07 8.97 16.71
N PRO A 143 7.89 8.77 17.31
CA PRO A 143 7.69 9.10 18.69
C PRO A 143 8.70 8.34 19.57
N PRO A 144 9.28 8.96 20.60
CA PRO A 144 10.27 8.31 21.44
C PRO A 144 9.71 6.99 22.00
N ILE A 145 10.58 5.97 22.12
CA ILE A 145 10.21 4.63 22.61
C ILE A 145 9.39 4.71 23.91
N THR A 146 9.63 5.70 24.72
CA THR A 146 8.86 5.97 25.95
C THR A 146 7.37 6.26 25.72
N ALA A 147 6.98 6.72 24.54
CA ALA A 147 5.57 6.92 24.18
C ALA A 147 4.83 5.60 23.87
N TRP A 148 5.59 4.51 23.71
CA TRP A 148 5.08 3.18 23.36
C TRP A 148 5.14 2.17 24.51
N VAL A 149 5.71 2.57 25.65
CA VAL A 149 5.59 1.76 26.87
C VAL A 149 4.14 1.89 27.33
N PRO A 150 3.29 0.88 27.09
CA PRO A 150 1.91 0.95 27.56
C PRO A 150 1.96 1.09 29.07
N THR A 151 1.03 1.83 29.59
CA THR A 151 0.66 1.92 31.03
C THR A 151 0.30 0.53 31.64
N MET A 152 0.71 -0.56 30.99
CA MET A 152 0.50 -1.95 31.45
C MET A 152 1.33 -2.32 32.69
N LEU A 153 2.22 -1.43 33.15
CA LEU A 153 2.96 -1.64 34.39
C LEU A 153 2.40 -0.83 35.57
N SER A 154 1.26 -0.19 35.38
CA SER A 154 0.58 0.61 36.43
C SER A 154 -0.78 0.04 36.79
N SER A 155 -0.90 -1.26 36.92
CA SER A 155 -2.01 -1.85 37.71
C SER A 155 -1.43 -2.46 38.98
N PRO A 156 -1.95 -2.03 40.15
CA PRO A 156 -1.53 -2.54 41.43
C PRO A 156 -1.85 -4.01 41.61
#